data_63e3549ce381df2f00d43867cd545038
#
_entry.id   63e3549ce381df2f00d43867cd545038
#
_cell.length_a   1.000
_cell.length_b   1.000
_cell.length_c   1.000
_cell.angle_alpha   90.00
_cell.angle_beta   90.00
_cell.angle_gamma   90.00
#
_symmetry.space_group_name_H-M   'P 1'
#
loop_
_entity.id
_entity.type
_entity.pdbx_description
1 polymer ?
#
loop_
_entity_poly.entity_id
_entity_poly.type
_entity_poly.pdbx_seq_one_letter_code
_entity_poly.pdbx_strand_id
1 'polypeptide(L)'
;MMRQKNRLHFGFVVGCCAIVFSSSAAIAQQGVPAESIKVINESIVTSTVSFLASDEMRGRDTPSPELTIASSYVAARFLGAGLKGLGEDGSYYQNHEIKVAKVSAGSLSVKREGGTVATYGLLSASDEEFEYQGKVERLTGDNANDEKFDGPVCIVAEKFQSRRDQSNFMRRLARLRENGATAILVQVDPDHRLVGMASSSGAPRMQTGRESNSGHVVLVEKGAVDGNYEISLPRQMKSTAVVRNVIGMIPGSDPELAKEAIIISAHLDHVGIKGNVGDVICNGADDNASGVTAVLSLADAFAAMPNGPKRSVIFMTFWGEEKGLLGSKHYVSNPIWPLEKTVANVNIEMIGRPEPGASGKCWSTGWDESDMSELMSVGAKEVGVLIFQHPQFSGDMLYRSSDNYPFAQKGVIAHSFSAGSLHEDYHMPGDESQKLNFRHMTKVIQGLFAGTLPMANGEVTPKKN
;
A
#
# COMPACT_ATOMS: atom_id res chain seq x y z
N MET A 1 -69.96 31.90 -79.32
CA MET A 1 -68.66 31.98 -79.97
C MET A 1 -67.83 33.05 -79.29
N MET A 2 -67.19 32.79 -78.25
CA MET A 2 -66.14 33.67 -77.69
C MET A 2 -65.24 32.85 -76.78
N ARG A 3 -63.95 32.77 -77.11
CA ARG A 3 -62.94 32.11 -76.34
C ARG A 3 -62.49 32.98 -75.16
N GLN A 4 -62.63 32.50 -73.97
CA GLN A 4 -61.99 33.10 -72.78
C GLN A 4 -60.60 32.57 -72.66
N LYS A 5 -59.62 33.46 -72.52
CA LYS A 5 -58.24 33.19 -72.22
C LYS A 5 -58.01 33.20 -70.69
N ASN A 6 -57.67 32.06 -70.11
CA ASN A 6 -57.23 32.03 -68.74
C ASN A 6 -55.73 32.39 -68.66
N ARG A 7 -55.37 33.38 -67.89
CA ARG A 7 -54.01 33.73 -67.49
C ARG A 7 -53.69 33.03 -66.17
N LEU A 8 -52.75 32.12 -66.19
CA LEU A 8 -52.14 31.59 -64.98
C LEU A 8 -51.08 32.56 -64.46
N HIS A 9 -51.23 33.00 -63.20
CA HIS A 9 -50.18 33.68 -62.45
C HIS A 9 -49.34 32.68 -61.75
N PHE A 10 -48.00 32.57 -62.06
CA PHE A 10 -47.00 31.86 -61.34
C PHE A 10 -46.47 32.80 -60.24
N GLY A 11 -46.82 32.50 -58.99
CA GLY A 11 -46.17 33.12 -57.82
C GLY A 11 -44.86 32.38 -57.48
N PHE A 12 -43.77 33.07 -57.61
CA PHE A 12 -42.43 32.55 -57.11
C PHE A 12 -42.38 32.73 -55.60
N VAL A 13 -42.38 31.61 -54.83
CA VAL A 13 -42.05 31.58 -53.39
C VAL A 13 -40.58 31.33 -53.28
N VAL A 14 -39.83 32.36 -52.94
CA VAL A 14 -38.40 32.22 -52.58
C VAL A 14 -38.35 31.72 -51.15
N GLY A 15 -38.17 30.41 -50.98
CA GLY A 15 -37.86 29.80 -49.67
C GLY A 15 -36.40 30.06 -49.29
N CYS A 16 -36.17 30.95 -48.29
CA CYS A 16 -34.88 31.05 -47.64
C CYS A 16 -34.64 29.80 -46.76
N CYS A 17 -33.90 28.82 -47.25
CA CYS A 17 -33.31 27.80 -46.44
C CYS A 17 -32.16 28.41 -45.62
N ALA A 18 -32.38 28.72 -44.35
CA ALA A 18 -31.32 28.99 -43.41
C ALA A 18 -30.60 27.67 -43.11
N ILE A 19 -29.43 27.49 -43.68
CA ILE A 19 -28.53 26.40 -43.33
C ILE A 19 -27.92 26.76 -41.97
N VAL A 20 -28.42 26.14 -40.89
CA VAL A 20 -27.79 26.17 -39.56
C VAL A 20 -26.55 25.30 -39.64
N PHE A 21 -25.40 25.89 -39.84
CA PHE A 21 -24.13 25.22 -39.58
C PHE A 21 -24.00 24.99 -38.06
N SER A 22 -24.43 23.84 -37.58
CA SER A 22 -23.98 23.34 -36.27
C SER A 22 -22.48 23.04 -36.41
N SER A 23 -21.64 23.97 -35.96
CA SER A 23 -20.22 23.72 -35.72
C SER A 23 -20.13 22.79 -34.54
N SER A 24 -20.17 21.48 -34.80
CA SER A 24 -19.59 20.49 -33.89
C SER A 24 -18.07 20.79 -33.86
N ALA A 25 -17.65 21.56 -32.86
CA ALA A 25 -16.25 21.63 -32.56
C ALA A 25 -15.82 20.18 -32.21
N ALA A 26 -15.22 19.50 -33.18
CA ALA A 26 -14.46 18.30 -32.89
C ALA A 26 -13.37 18.75 -31.93
N ILE A 27 -13.51 18.40 -30.65
CA ILE A 27 -12.42 18.50 -29.67
C ILE A 27 -11.36 17.57 -30.25
N ALA A 28 -10.32 18.13 -30.85
CA ALA A 28 -9.18 17.40 -31.30
C ALA A 28 -8.57 16.77 -30.03
N GLN A 29 -8.73 15.47 -29.90
CA GLN A 29 -8.09 14.69 -28.84
C GLN A 29 -6.59 14.93 -29.00
N GLN A 30 -5.97 15.68 -28.08
CA GLN A 30 -4.54 15.92 -28.11
C GLN A 30 -3.90 14.57 -27.82
N GLY A 31 -3.21 14.00 -28.80
CA GLY A 31 -2.50 12.74 -28.64
C GLY A 31 -1.48 12.80 -27.49
N VAL A 32 -1.08 11.65 -26.99
CA VAL A 32 -0.15 11.55 -25.84
C VAL A 32 1.16 12.28 -26.17
N PRO A 33 1.61 13.26 -25.35
CA PRO A 33 2.83 14.03 -25.64
C PRO A 33 4.08 13.14 -25.70
N ALA A 34 4.77 13.12 -26.84
CA ALA A 34 5.92 12.24 -27.06
C ALA A 34 7.06 12.50 -26.07
N GLU A 35 7.29 13.75 -25.67
CA GLU A 35 8.34 14.10 -24.70
C GLU A 35 8.02 13.55 -23.31
N SER A 36 6.75 13.58 -22.89
CA SER A 36 6.31 13.03 -21.62
C SER A 36 6.43 11.50 -21.55
N ILE A 37 6.10 10.81 -22.65
CA ILE A 37 6.25 9.34 -22.71
C ILE A 37 7.70 8.91 -22.66
N LYS A 38 8.63 9.66 -23.30
CA LYS A 38 10.05 9.29 -23.35
C LYS A 38 10.76 9.31 -21.99
N VAL A 39 10.31 10.12 -21.04
CA VAL A 39 10.90 10.14 -19.70
C VAL A 39 10.57 8.86 -18.93
N ILE A 40 9.49 8.18 -19.28
CA ILE A 40 9.15 6.85 -18.74
C ILE A 40 9.94 5.80 -19.51
N ASN A 41 11.10 5.42 -19.01
CA ASN A 41 11.99 4.48 -19.68
C ASN A 41 12.51 3.40 -18.71
N GLU A 42 12.93 2.27 -19.28
CA GLU A 42 13.33 1.08 -18.53
C GLU A 42 14.50 1.34 -17.56
N SER A 43 15.44 2.21 -17.93
CA SER A 43 16.60 2.54 -17.08
C SER A 43 16.18 3.24 -15.79
N ILE A 44 15.27 4.23 -15.87
CA ILE A 44 14.74 4.94 -14.70
C ILE A 44 13.90 3.99 -13.85
N VAL A 45 13.04 3.19 -14.48
CA VAL A 45 12.20 2.19 -13.78
C VAL A 45 13.08 1.19 -13.02
N THR A 46 14.08 0.61 -13.70
CA THR A 46 15.01 -0.36 -13.09
C THR A 46 15.78 0.26 -11.92
N SER A 47 16.38 1.43 -12.12
CA SER A 47 17.21 2.06 -11.07
C SER A 47 16.39 2.45 -9.84
N THR A 48 15.15 2.89 -10.02
CA THR A 48 14.27 3.27 -8.91
C THR A 48 13.86 2.04 -8.09
N VAL A 49 13.42 0.95 -8.74
CA VAL A 49 13.10 -0.30 -8.03
C VAL A 49 14.33 -0.86 -7.34
N SER A 50 15.48 -0.92 -8.04
CA SER A 50 16.73 -1.47 -7.47
C SER A 50 17.15 -0.74 -6.19
N PHE A 51 16.91 0.56 -6.10
CA PHE A 51 17.15 1.31 -4.86
C PHE A 51 16.12 0.95 -3.78
N LEU A 52 14.82 1.06 -4.10
CA LEU A 52 13.75 0.87 -3.11
C LEU A 52 13.67 -0.58 -2.58
N ALA A 53 13.99 -1.56 -3.42
CA ALA A 53 13.94 -2.98 -3.08
C ALA A 53 15.35 -3.57 -2.81
N SER A 54 16.32 -2.73 -2.46
CA SER A 54 17.65 -3.23 -2.06
C SER A 54 17.65 -3.76 -0.63
N ASP A 55 18.60 -4.63 -0.31
CA ASP A 55 18.78 -5.19 1.04
C ASP A 55 19.04 -4.10 2.09
N GLU A 56 19.72 -3.00 1.69
CA GLU A 56 19.98 -1.85 2.56
C GLU A 56 18.68 -1.17 3.02
N MET A 57 17.62 -1.28 2.22
CA MET A 57 16.29 -0.76 2.57
C MET A 57 15.50 -1.68 3.49
N ARG A 58 16.01 -2.89 3.80
CA ARG A 58 15.51 -3.83 4.81
C ARG A 58 13.99 -4.00 4.79
N GLY A 59 13.37 -3.91 3.60
CA GLY A 59 11.93 -4.05 3.40
C GLY A 59 11.08 -2.92 3.97
N ARG A 60 11.64 -1.75 4.26
CA ARG A 60 10.92 -0.47 4.52
C ARG A 60 9.76 -0.58 5.52
N ASP A 61 9.90 -1.41 6.58
CA ASP A 61 8.80 -1.63 7.56
C ASP A 61 8.33 -0.33 8.22
N THR A 62 7.08 -0.29 8.61
CA THR A 62 6.47 0.81 9.37
C THR A 62 6.45 0.51 10.87
N PRO A 63 7.14 1.32 11.72
CA PRO A 63 8.11 2.35 11.39
C PRO A 63 9.54 1.79 11.27
N SER A 64 10.35 2.37 10.38
CA SER A 64 11.78 2.07 10.33
C SER A 64 12.59 3.29 9.84
N PRO A 65 13.91 3.33 10.11
CA PRO A 65 14.81 4.30 9.50
C PRO A 65 14.80 4.22 7.96
N GLU A 66 14.67 3.03 7.41
CA GLU A 66 14.68 2.75 5.99
C GLU A 66 13.43 3.32 5.30
N LEU A 67 12.24 3.23 5.93
CA LEU A 67 11.04 3.92 5.45
C LEU A 67 11.22 5.45 5.47
N THR A 68 11.94 5.98 6.45
CA THR A 68 12.29 7.41 6.50
C THR A 68 13.22 7.80 5.35
N ILE A 69 14.21 6.96 5.02
CA ILE A 69 15.11 7.14 3.88
C ILE A 69 14.32 7.09 2.58
N ALA A 70 13.44 6.10 2.40
CA ALA A 70 12.57 5.98 1.24
C ALA A 70 11.68 7.22 1.07
N SER A 71 11.07 7.72 2.16
CA SER A 71 10.28 8.95 2.15
C SER A 71 11.10 10.17 1.69
N SER A 72 12.36 10.27 2.15
CA SER A 72 13.26 11.35 1.76
C SER A 72 13.69 11.23 0.29
N TYR A 73 13.89 10.00 -0.19
CA TYR A 73 14.17 9.74 -1.60
C TYR A 73 13.00 10.19 -2.50
N VAL A 74 11.75 9.81 -2.15
CA VAL A 74 10.56 10.23 -2.90
C VAL A 74 10.43 11.75 -2.92
N ALA A 75 10.61 12.42 -1.78
CA ALA A 75 10.56 13.88 -1.70
C ALA A 75 11.65 14.55 -2.57
N ALA A 76 12.87 14.01 -2.57
CA ALA A 76 13.96 14.50 -3.42
C ALA A 76 13.65 14.32 -4.92
N ARG A 77 13.01 13.20 -5.30
CA ARG A 77 12.56 12.95 -6.67
C ARG A 77 11.46 13.94 -7.09
N PHE A 78 10.48 14.21 -6.24
CA PHE A 78 9.44 15.22 -6.49
C PHE A 78 10.04 16.61 -6.63
N LEU A 79 11.00 16.99 -5.77
CA LEU A 79 11.73 18.25 -5.89
C LEU A 79 12.50 18.34 -7.20
N GLY A 80 13.23 17.27 -7.58
CA GLY A 80 14.00 17.19 -8.82
C GLY A 80 13.13 17.30 -10.08
N ALA A 81 11.91 16.78 -10.03
CA ALA A 81 10.90 16.92 -11.10
C ALA A 81 10.18 18.29 -11.09
N GLY A 82 10.47 19.16 -10.12
CA GLY A 82 9.85 20.50 -10.02
C GLY A 82 8.44 20.53 -9.44
N LEU A 83 8.01 19.48 -8.75
CA LEU A 83 6.71 19.46 -8.08
C LEU A 83 6.69 20.44 -6.89
N LYS A 84 5.52 20.99 -6.62
CA LYS A 84 5.27 21.78 -5.41
C LYS A 84 4.97 20.84 -4.23
N GLY A 85 5.66 21.01 -3.10
CA GLY A 85 5.30 20.35 -1.86
C GLY A 85 3.97 20.87 -1.30
N LEU A 86 3.13 19.97 -0.79
CA LEU A 86 1.84 20.32 -0.19
C LEU A 86 1.83 20.14 1.34
N GLY A 87 2.89 19.65 1.95
CA GLY A 87 2.99 19.55 3.40
C GLY A 87 3.12 20.90 4.10
N GLU A 88 3.24 20.87 5.42
CA GLU A 88 3.45 22.06 6.23
C GLU A 88 4.68 22.84 5.73
N ASP A 89 4.57 24.18 5.71
CA ASP A 89 5.62 25.11 5.25
C ASP A 89 6.12 24.84 3.80
N GLY A 90 5.29 24.22 2.96
CA GLY A 90 5.67 23.88 1.59
C GLY A 90 6.59 22.67 1.48
N SER A 91 6.77 21.91 2.56
CA SER A 91 7.45 20.62 2.53
C SER A 91 6.67 19.58 1.73
N TYR A 92 7.28 18.42 1.49
CA TYR A 92 6.60 17.29 0.85
C TYR A 92 5.94 16.35 1.85
N TYR A 93 5.94 16.66 3.16
CA TYR A 93 5.59 15.71 4.21
C TYR A 93 4.27 16.06 4.89
N GLN A 94 3.39 15.08 4.98
CA GLN A 94 2.32 15.03 5.97
C GLN A 94 2.76 14.11 7.10
N ASN A 95 3.25 14.71 8.17
CA ASN A 95 3.77 13.97 9.32
C ASN A 95 2.66 13.44 10.22
N HIS A 96 2.91 12.28 10.83
CA HIS A 96 2.06 11.71 11.86
C HIS A 96 2.90 11.03 12.93
N GLU A 97 2.59 11.29 14.21
CA GLU A 97 3.24 10.65 15.33
C GLU A 97 2.50 9.37 15.72
N ILE A 98 3.22 8.27 15.78
CA ILE A 98 2.69 6.97 16.20
C ILE A 98 3.37 6.49 17.49
N LYS A 99 2.62 5.75 18.31
CA LYS A 99 3.18 5.06 19.48
C LYS A 99 3.92 3.81 19.04
N VAL A 100 5.12 3.62 19.55
CA VAL A 100 5.95 2.44 19.25
C VAL A 100 6.46 1.81 20.54
N ALA A 101 6.68 0.51 20.49
CA ALA A 101 7.35 -0.23 21.53
C ALA A 101 8.60 -0.91 20.98
N LYS A 102 9.66 -0.89 21.73
CA LYS A 102 10.93 -1.55 21.42
C LYS A 102 11.34 -2.42 22.61
N VAL A 103 11.72 -3.65 22.35
CA VAL A 103 12.32 -4.50 23.40
C VAL A 103 13.69 -3.96 23.74
N SER A 104 13.96 -3.77 25.05
CA SER A 104 15.27 -3.29 25.52
C SER A 104 16.39 -4.27 25.17
N ALA A 105 17.63 -3.78 25.18
CA ALA A 105 18.83 -4.62 24.96
C ALA A 105 19.15 -5.58 26.11
N GLY A 106 18.23 -5.78 27.06
CA GLY A 106 18.40 -6.71 28.18
C GLY A 106 18.50 -8.17 27.76
N SER A 107 18.88 -9.02 28.70
CA SER A 107 19.07 -10.43 28.46
C SER A 107 17.73 -11.15 28.18
N LEU A 108 17.62 -11.80 27.03
CA LEU A 108 16.59 -12.79 26.75
C LEU A 108 17.18 -14.15 27.02
N SER A 109 16.89 -14.73 28.17
CA SER A 109 17.46 -16.02 28.60
C SER A 109 16.38 -16.88 29.26
N VAL A 110 16.29 -18.11 28.79
CA VAL A 110 15.49 -19.16 29.43
C VAL A 110 16.40 -20.35 29.67
N LYS A 111 16.62 -20.70 30.92
CA LYS A 111 17.42 -21.88 31.32
C LYS A 111 16.54 -22.82 32.10
N ARG A 112 16.84 -24.10 32.04
CA ARG A 112 16.22 -25.18 32.82
C ARG A 112 17.31 -26.03 33.44
N GLU A 113 16.99 -26.84 34.46
CA GLU A 113 17.89 -27.87 34.96
C GLU A 113 18.44 -28.70 33.79
N GLY A 114 19.76 -28.61 33.53
CA GLY A 114 20.44 -29.30 32.45
C GLY A 114 20.82 -28.43 31.25
N GLY A 115 20.47 -27.13 31.18
CA GLY A 115 20.98 -26.25 30.13
C GLY A 115 20.09 -25.09 29.71
N THR A 116 20.57 -24.36 28.70
CA THR A 116 19.84 -23.27 28.08
C THR A 116 18.78 -23.79 27.12
N VAL A 117 17.57 -23.25 27.19
CA VAL A 117 16.48 -23.50 26.25
C VAL A 117 16.62 -22.51 25.09
N ALA A 118 16.64 -22.99 23.86
CA ALA A 118 16.71 -22.10 22.71
C ALA A 118 15.46 -21.21 22.63
N THR A 119 15.66 -19.91 22.40
CA THR A 119 14.60 -18.91 22.30
C THR A 119 14.54 -18.32 20.90
N TYR A 120 13.34 -18.15 20.36
CA TYR A 120 13.12 -17.56 19.03
C TYR A 120 12.68 -16.09 19.10
N GLY A 121 12.57 -15.51 20.30
CA GLY A 121 12.22 -14.12 20.53
C GLY A 121 10.92 -13.93 21.32
N LEU A 122 10.46 -12.68 21.42
CA LEU A 122 9.29 -12.27 22.19
C LEU A 122 8.12 -11.93 21.27
N LEU A 123 6.95 -12.49 21.52
CA LEU A 123 5.70 -12.01 20.90
C LEU A 123 5.16 -10.75 21.59
N SER A 124 5.40 -10.64 22.91
CA SER A 124 5.12 -9.43 23.69
C SER A 124 6.06 -9.34 24.89
N ALA A 125 6.27 -8.13 25.39
CA ALA A 125 7.00 -7.86 26.63
C ALA A 125 6.20 -6.88 27.49
N SER A 126 6.39 -6.92 28.82
CA SER A 126 5.85 -5.92 29.75
C SER A 126 6.74 -4.68 29.79
N ASP A 127 6.26 -3.62 30.49
CA ASP A 127 7.03 -2.39 30.72
C ASP A 127 8.15 -2.59 31.76
N GLU A 128 8.17 -3.73 32.45
CA GLU A 128 9.17 -4.09 33.45
C GLU A 128 9.99 -5.31 32.98
N GLU A 129 11.22 -5.39 33.42
CA GLU A 129 12.04 -6.61 33.26
C GLU A 129 11.43 -7.73 34.09
N PHE A 130 11.57 -8.96 33.62
CA PHE A 130 11.03 -10.13 34.29
C PHE A 130 12.16 -11.09 34.63
N GLU A 131 12.33 -11.32 35.93
CA GLU A 131 13.26 -12.30 36.47
C GLU A 131 12.47 -13.33 37.28
N TYR A 132 12.73 -14.60 37.02
CA TYR A 132 12.04 -15.67 37.71
C TYR A 132 12.96 -16.87 37.90
N GLN A 133 12.88 -17.47 39.08
CA GLN A 133 13.52 -18.75 39.38
C GLN A 133 12.51 -19.65 40.09
N GLY A 134 12.15 -20.75 39.49
CA GLY A 134 11.18 -21.68 40.08
C GLY A 134 10.52 -22.59 39.03
N LYS A 135 9.47 -23.25 39.46
CA LYS A 135 8.70 -24.17 38.64
C LYS A 135 7.82 -23.44 37.65
N VAL A 136 7.86 -23.84 36.38
CA VAL A 136 6.96 -23.37 35.34
C VAL A 136 5.87 -24.43 35.14
N GLU A 137 4.62 -24.01 35.20
CA GLU A 137 3.48 -24.90 35.00
C GLU A 137 3.23 -25.17 33.51
N ARG A 138 3.19 -26.43 33.12
CA ARG A 138 2.86 -26.84 31.76
C ARG A 138 1.36 -27.07 31.60
N LEU A 139 0.77 -26.32 30.69
CA LEU A 139 -0.67 -26.43 30.40
C LEU A 139 -0.89 -27.35 29.20
N THR A 140 -1.72 -28.38 29.39
CA THR A 140 -2.12 -29.35 28.36
C THR A 140 -3.61 -29.24 28.08
N GLY A 141 -4.02 -29.20 26.81
CA GLY A 141 -5.43 -29.15 26.42
C GLY A 141 -6.08 -27.78 26.57
N ASP A 142 -7.42 -27.74 26.44
CA ASP A 142 -8.23 -26.50 26.51
C ASP A 142 -8.62 -26.07 27.95
N ASN A 143 -8.26 -26.87 28.96
CA ASN A 143 -8.69 -26.66 30.34
C ASN A 143 -8.05 -25.49 31.04
N ALA A 144 -7.03 -24.85 30.39
CA ALA A 144 -6.33 -23.68 30.92
C ALA A 144 -7.11 -22.36 30.88
N ASN A 145 -8.36 -22.35 30.40
CA ASN A 145 -9.07 -21.09 30.17
C ASN A 145 -9.67 -20.48 31.45
N ASP A 146 -9.88 -21.26 32.51
CA ASP A 146 -10.57 -20.81 33.73
C ASP A 146 -9.68 -20.91 35.00
N GLU A 147 -8.47 -21.43 34.90
CA GLU A 147 -7.53 -21.54 36.02
C GLU A 147 -6.88 -20.20 36.32
N LYS A 148 -6.59 -19.95 37.60
CA LYS A 148 -5.81 -18.80 38.06
C LYS A 148 -4.35 -19.17 38.24
N PHE A 149 -3.46 -18.29 37.81
CA PHE A 149 -2.02 -18.48 37.86
C PHE A 149 -1.39 -17.41 38.74
N ASP A 150 -0.29 -17.73 39.40
CA ASP A 150 0.53 -16.83 40.21
C ASP A 150 2.00 -16.83 39.74
N GLY A 151 2.29 -17.46 38.62
CA GLY A 151 3.62 -17.63 38.06
C GLY A 151 3.65 -17.77 36.53
N PRO A 152 4.80 -18.08 35.97
CA PRO A 152 4.94 -18.33 34.54
C PRO A 152 4.34 -19.66 34.14
N VAL A 153 3.75 -19.71 32.96
CA VAL A 153 3.14 -20.91 32.37
C VAL A 153 3.81 -21.29 31.04
N CYS A 154 3.74 -22.57 30.68
CA CYS A 154 4.25 -23.09 29.42
C CYS A 154 3.14 -23.77 28.63
N ILE A 155 2.99 -23.40 27.35
CA ILE A 155 2.01 -24.00 26.42
C ILE A 155 2.70 -24.39 25.12
N VAL A 156 2.09 -25.32 24.38
CA VAL A 156 2.54 -25.70 23.02
C VAL A 156 1.66 -25.01 21.98
N ALA A 157 2.27 -24.40 20.98
CA ALA A 157 1.58 -23.95 19.78
C ALA A 157 1.75 -24.99 18.67
N GLU A 158 0.67 -25.63 18.30
CA GLU A 158 0.63 -26.51 17.13
C GLU A 158 0.56 -25.68 15.84
N LYS A 159 0.97 -26.26 14.72
CA LYS A 159 1.00 -25.58 13.42
C LYS A 159 -0.40 -25.11 13.01
N PHE A 160 -0.57 -23.82 12.78
CA PHE A 160 -1.85 -23.23 12.39
C PHE A 160 -2.24 -23.66 10.97
N GLN A 161 -3.45 -24.19 10.82
CA GLN A 161 -4.02 -24.55 9.52
C GLN A 161 -4.77 -23.39 8.88
N SER A 162 -5.14 -22.38 9.67
CA SER A 162 -5.89 -21.21 9.22
C SER A 162 -5.57 -19.93 10.00
N ARG A 163 -5.96 -18.76 9.46
CA ARG A 163 -5.93 -17.48 10.20
C ARG A 163 -6.81 -17.53 11.46
N ARG A 164 -7.87 -18.32 11.44
CA ARG A 164 -8.78 -18.51 12.60
C ARG A 164 -8.07 -19.20 13.74
N ASP A 165 -7.27 -20.24 13.46
CA ASP A 165 -6.50 -20.97 14.50
C ASP A 165 -5.50 -20.02 15.16
N GLN A 166 -4.78 -19.22 14.36
CA GLN A 166 -3.89 -18.20 14.89
C GLN A 166 -4.62 -17.20 15.79
N SER A 167 -5.78 -16.70 15.36
CA SER A 167 -6.59 -15.75 16.15
C SER A 167 -7.09 -16.37 17.46
N ASN A 168 -7.49 -17.63 17.41
CA ASN A 168 -7.91 -18.39 18.60
C ASN A 168 -6.75 -18.54 19.58
N PHE A 169 -5.56 -18.88 19.08
CA PHE A 169 -4.36 -19.01 19.91
C PHE A 169 -3.98 -17.68 20.56
N MET A 170 -3.97 -16.58 19.81
CA MET A 170 -3.68 -15.24 20.37
C MET A 170 -4.70 -14.83 21.45
N ARG A 171 -5.98 -15.18 21.29
CA ARG A 171 -7.00 -14.98 22.33
C ARG A 171 -6.73 -15.83 23.57
N ARG A 172 -6.24 -17.06 23.39
CA ARG A 172 -5.84 -17.92 24.52
C ARG A 172 -4.70 -17.29 25.30
N LEU A 173 -3.65 -16.75 24.64
CA LEU A 173 -2.56 -16.03 25.32
C LEU A 173 -3.08 -14.84 26.13
N ALA A 174 -4.03 -14.09 25.62
CA ALA A 174 -4.64 -12.97 26.32
C ALA A 174 -5.36 -13.44 27.60
N ARG A 175 -6.15 -14.52 27.54
CA ARG A 175 -6.85 -15.10 28.70
C ARG A 175 -5.90 -15.61 29.76
N LEU A 176 -4.81 -16.28 29.38
CA LEU A 176 -3.79 -16.73 30.36
C LEU A 176 -3.22 -15.56 31.17
N ARG A 177 -2.96 -14.43 30.51
CA ARG A 177 -2.54 -13.20 31.20
C ARG A 177 -3.60 -12.61 32.11
N GLU A 178 -4.84 -12.52 31.65
CA GLU A 178 -5.99 -12.08 32.45
C GLU A 178 -6.18 -12.95 33.68
N ASN A 179 -5.83 -14.22 33.58
CA ASN A 179 -5.89 -15.20 34.66
C ASN A 179 -4.64 -15.20 35.58
N GLY A 180 -3.69 -14.29 35.37
CA GLY A 180 -2.58 -14.08 36.29
C GLY A 180 -1.24 -14.67 35.87
N ALA A 181 -1.14 -15.30 34.67
CA ALA A 181 0.14 -15.76 34.18
C ALA A 181 1.14 -14.60 34.04
N THR A 182 2.24 -14.63 34.80
CA THR A 182 3.24 -13.57 34.84
C THR A 182 4.15 -13.56 33.62
N ALA A 183 4.41 -14.71 33.03
CA ALA A 183 5.03 -14.89 31.72
C ALA A 183 4.48 -16.15 31.05
N ILE A 184 4.49 -16.19 29.72
CA ILE A 184 4.04 -17.35 28.94
C ILE A 184 5.19 -17.81 28.04
N LEU A 185 5.64 -19.04 28.25
CA LEU A 185 6.57 -19.74 27.37
C LEU A 185 5.75 -20.51 26.33
N VAL A 186 5.92 -20.15 25.07
CA VAL A 186 5.23 -20.82 23.96
C VAL A 186 6.20 -21.71 23.22
N GLN A 187 6.02 -23.01 23.33
CA GLN A 187 6.83 -24.00 22.62
C GLN A 187 6.40 -24.07 21.15
N VAL A 188 7.37 -23.89 20.25
CA VAL A 188 7.17 -23.90 18.80
C VAL A 188 8.27 -24.68 18.09
N ASP A 189 7.96 -25.14 16.87
CA ASP A 189 8.99 -25.59 15.93
C ASP A 189 9.68 -24.38 15.28
N PRO A 190 10.93 -24.49 14.80
CA PRO A 190 11.68 -23.38 14.20
C PRO A 190 10.99 -22.74 12.98
N ASP A 191 10.22 -23.54 12.22
CA ASP A 191 9.45 -23.13 11.05
C ASP A 191 8.05 -22.62 11.38
N HIS A 192 7.70 -22.53 12.66
CA HIS A 192 6.37 -22.10 13.08
C HIS A 192 6.16 -20.62 12.75
N ARG A 193 4.98 -20.28 12.22
CA ARG A 193 4.62 -18.90 11.80
C ARG A 193 4.83 -17.83 12.89
N LEU A 194 4.66 -18.18 14.17
CA LEU A 194 4.91 -17.26 15.28
C LEU A 194 6.36 -16.80 15.37
N VAL A 195 7.33 -17.63 14.92
CA VAL A 195 8.76 -17.26 14.93
C VAL A 195 9.01 -16.03 14.04
N GLY A 196 8.35 -15.97 12.87
CA GLY A 196 8.40 -14.77 12.01
C GLY A 196 7.70 -13.52 12.61
N MET A 197 6.87 -13.72 13.64
CA MET A 197 6.18 -12.62 14.34
C MET A 197 6.94 -12.17 15.59
N ALA A 198 7.91 -12.95 16.07
CA ALA A 198 8.64 -12.63 17.29
C ALA A 198 9.61 -11.46 17.07
N SER A 199 9.76 -10.61 18.08
CA SER A 199 10.79 -9.57 18.09
C SER A 199 12.12 -10.17 18.52
N SER A 200 13.12 -10.07 17.67
CA SER A 200 14.50 -9.98 18.14
C SER A 200 14.73 -8.58 18.75
N SER A 201 15.59 -8.50 19.78
CA SER A 201 15.88 -7.24 20.46
C SER A 201 16.26 -6.14 19.45
N GLY A 202 15.61 -5.00 19.51
CA GLY A 202 16.09 -3.76 18.91
C GLY A 202 15.20 -3.05 17.89
N ALA A 203 14.34 -3.70 17.12
CA ALA A 203 13.46 -3.03 16.17
C ALA A 203 12.22 -2.45 16.87
N PRO A 204 11.87 -1.17 16.64
CA PRO A 204 10.62 -0.61 17.14
C PRO A 204 9.43 -1.25 16.42
N ARG A 205 8.37 -1.55 17.16
CA ARG A 205 7.09 -2.01 16.61
C ARG A 205 5.99 -1.02 16.93
N MET A 206 5.12 -0.77 15.97
CA MET A 206 3.96 0.07 16.20
C MET A 206 3.02 -0.59 17.22
N GLN A 207 2.54 0.21 18.19
CA GLN A 207 1.49 -0.24 19.11
C GLN A 207 0.13 -0.04 18.47
N THR A 208 -0.53 -1.14 18.13
CA THR A 208 -1.91 -1.14 17.63
C THR A 208 -2.85 -1.57 18.75
N GLY A 209 -3.75 -0.66 19.19
CA GLY A 209 -4.82 -0.98 20.11
C GLY A 209 -4.69 -0.35 21.51
N ARG A 210 -5.63 -0.71 22.40
CA ARG A 210 -5.62 -0.27 23.81
C ARG A 210 -4.34 -0.75 24.48
N GLU A 211 -3.75 0.11 25.32
CA GLU A 211 -2.68 -0.29 26.23
C GLU A 211 -3.13 -1.48 27.08
N SER A 212 -2.88 -2.67 26.57
CA SER A 212 -2.99 -3.86 27.41
C SER A 212 -1.68 -3.94 28.20
N ASN A 213 -1.76 -4.21 29.49
CA ASN A 213 -0.62 -4.69 30.28
C ASN A 213 -0.17 -5.99 29.61
N SER A 214 0.69 -5.85 28.60
CA SER A 214 1.13 -6.97 27.77
C SER A 214 2.21 -7.69 28.54
N GLY A 215 1.84 -8.72 29.31
CA GLY A 215 2.79 -9.62 29.96
C GLY A 215 3.77 -10.23 28.94
N HIS A 216 4.86 -10.77 29.43
CA HIS A 216 5.86 -11.41 28.59
C HIS A 216 5.30 -12.68 27.91
N VAL A 217 5.51 -12.80 26.61
CA VAL A 217 5.27 -14.03 25.85
C VAL A 217 6.52 -14.31 25.03
N VAL A 218 7.26 -15.37 25.40
CA VAL A 218 8.50 -15.79 24.77
C VAL A 218 8.30 -17.07 23.98
N LEU A 219 8.85 -17.12 22.77
CA LEU A 219 8.89 -18.34 21.97
C LEU A 219 10.12 -19.15 22.31
N VAL A 220 9.92 -20.43 22.62
CA VAL A 220 10.99 -21.37 22.98
C VAL A 220 10.88 -22.64 22.12
N GLU A 221 11.99 -23.37 21.99
CA GLU A 221 12.01 -24.65 21.30
C GLU A 221 11.08 -25.69 21.93
N LYS A 222 10.51 -26.56 21.11
CA LYS A 222 9.73 -27.72 21.58
C LYS A 222 10.62 -28.70 22.36
N GLY A 223 10.06 -29.30 23.39
CA GLY A 223 10.77 -30.27 24.22
C GLY A 223 11.10 -29.77 25.64
N ALA A 224 10.81 -28.50 25.93
CA ALA A 224 10.83 -28.03 27.32
C ALA A 224 9.72 -28.76 28.09
N VAL A 225 10.10 -29.48 29.12
CA VAL A 225 9.22 -30.26 30.01
C VAL A 225 9.09 -29.56 31.35
N ASP A 226 8.19 -30.04 32.21
CA ASP A 226 8.06 -29.57 33.59
C ASP A 226 9.41 -29.53 34.29
N GLY A 227 9.67 -28.51 35.08
CA GLY A 227 10.93 -28.36 35.81
C GLY A 227 11.12 -26.96 36.39
N ASN A 228 12.26 -26.79 37.05
CA ASN A 228 12.70 -25.50 37.53
C ASN A 228 13.38 -24.73 36.39
N TYR A 229 12.96 -23.47 36.24
CA TYR A 229 13.49 -22.56 35.24
C TYR A 229 14.14 -21.34 35.91
N GLU A 230 15.12 -20.80 35.22
CA GLU A 230 15.69 -19.50 35.43
C GLU A 230 15.38 -18.67 34.18
N ILE A 231 14.52 -17.66 34.31
CA ILE A 231 13.98 -16.87 33.19
C ILE A 231 14.37 -15.42 33.39
N SER A 232 15.00 -14.81 32.41
CA SER A 232 15.32 -13.40 32.36
C SER A 232 14.78 -12.83 31.04
N LEU A 233 13.82 -11.93 31.11
CA LEU A 233 13.16 -11.34 29.94
C LEU A 233 13.27 -9.81 29.99
N PRO A 234 13.68 -9.18 28.87
CA PRO A 234 13.84 -7.74 28.80
C PRO A 234 12.48 -7.02 28.76
N ARG A 235 12.44 -5.80 29.28
CA ARG A 235 11.24 -4.94 29.20
C ARG A 235 11.03 -4.38 27.82
N GLN A 236 9.80 -3.95 27.53
CA GLN A 236 9.54 -3.04 26.42
C GLN A 236 9.75 -1.57 26.86
N MET A 237 10.30 -0.79 25.95
CA MET A 237 10.39 0.66 26.10
C MET A 237 9.39 1.29 25.14
N LYS A 238 8.49 2.14 25.66
CA LYS A 238 7.53 2.88 24.87
C LYS A 238 8.14 4.22 24.45
N SER A 239 7.90 4.60 23.23
CA SER A 239 8.32 5.88 22.65
C SER A 239 7.37 6.27 21.51
N THR A 240 7.66 7.38 20.85
CA THR A 240 6.97 7.77 19.64
C THR A 240 7.93 7.72 18.45
N ALA A 241 7.37 7.55 17.26
CA ALA A 241 8.08 7.66 16.00
C ALA A 241 7.26 8.52 15.04
N VAL A 242 7.92 9.32 14.23
CA VAL A 242 7.28 10.10 13.17
C VAL A 242 7.29 9.28 11.89
N VAL A 243 6.12 9.05 11.34
CA VAL A 243 5.89 8.48 10.00
C VAL A 243 5.29 9.55 9.11
N ARG A 244 5.34 9.38 7.80
CA ARG A 244 4.91 10.45 6.90
C ARG A 244 4.39 9.94 5.56
N ASN A 245 3.28 10.54 5.08
CA ASN A 245 2.94 10.52 3.67
C ASN A 245 3.83 11.53 2.94
N VAL A 246 4.24 11.22 1.72
CA VAL A 246 4.99 12.14 0.88
C VAL A 246 4.09 12.65 -0.23
N ILE A 247 3.96 13.98 -0.38
CA ILE A 247 2.93 14.59 -1.22
C ILE A 247 3.55 15.70 -2.07
N GLY A 248 3.49 15.53 -3.39
CA GLY A 248 3.91 16.54 -4.36
C GLY A 248 2.81 16.84 -5.35
N MET A 249 2.76 18.05 -5.89
CA MET A 249 1.73 18.51 -6.81
C MET A 249 2.32 19.19 -8.03
N ILE A 250 1.77 18.90 -9.19
CA ILE A 250 1.87 19.73 -10.39
C ILE A 250 0.58 20.56 -10.45
N PRO A 251 0.65 21.88 -10.29
CA PRO A 251 -0.54 22.74 -10.40
C PRO A 251 -1.15 22.68 -11.81
N GLY A 252 -2.46 22.69 -11.88
CA GLY A 252 -3.17 22.76 -13.15
C GLY A 252 -2.94 24.11 -13.85
N SER A 253 -2.93 24.07 -15.19
CA SER A 253 -2.74 25.26 -16.03
C SER A 253 -4.03 25.99 -16.39
N ASP A 254 -5.18 25.37 -16.23
CA ASP A 254 -6.49 25.98 -16.47
C ASP A 254 -7.02 26.64 -15.18
N PRO A 255 -7.45 27.93 -15.18
CA PRO A 255 -7.84 28.63 -13.96
C PRO A 255 -9.00 28.01 -13.16
N GLU A 256 -9.91 27.31 -13.84
CA GLU A 256 -11.05 26.66 -13.18
C GLU A 256 -10.74 25.20 -12.85
N LEU A 257 -10.18 24.44 -13.79
CA LEU A 257 -9.86 23.03 -13.60
C LEU A 257 -8.71 22.81 -12.59
N ALA A 258 -7.79 23.78 -12.46
CA ALA A 258 -6.72 23.72 -11.47
C ALA A 258 -7.21 23.65 -10.00
N LYS A 259 -8.48 23.99 -9.77
CA LYS A 259 -9.15 23.86 -8.46
C LYS A 259 -9.58 22.43 -8.15
N GLU A 260 -9.48 21.53 -9.12
CA GLU A 260 -9.75 20.10 -9.02
C GLU A 260 -8.43 19.33 -9.15
N ALA A 261 -8.36 18.16 -8.53
CA ALA A 261 -7.16 17.34 -8.60
C ALA A 261 -7.45 15.87 -8.92
N ILE A 262 -6.50 15.25 -9.61
CA ILE A 262 -6.36 13.80 -9.67
C ILE A 262 -5.24 13.42 -8.72
N ILE A 263 -5.44 12.39 -7.88
CA ILE A 263 -4.43 11.84 -7.00
C ILE A 263 -3.89 10.54 -7.63
N ILE A 264 -2.57 10.43 -7.75
CA ILE A 264 -1.86 9.24 -8.16
C ILE A 264 -1.07 8.74 -6.96
N SER A 265 -1.28 7.50 -6.53
CA SER A 265 -0.73 7.02 -5.27
C SER A 265 -0.21 5.59 -5.31
N ALA A 266 0.65 5.26 -4.35
CA ALA A 266 1.10 3.91 -4.02
C ALA A 266 1.55 3.89 -2.55
N HIS A 267 1.60 2.72 -1.89
CA HIS A 267 2.25 2.64 -0.58
C HIS A 267 3.76 2.47 -0.70
N LEU A 268 4.47 3.00 0.29
CA LEU A 268 5.93 3.05 0.32
C LEU A 268 6.55 1.99 1.22
N ASP A 269 5.82 1.60 2.27
CA ASP A 269 6.27 0.59 3.21
C ASP A 269 6.11 -0.83 2.65
N HIS A 270 6.78 -1.78 3.31
CA HIS A 270 6.56 -3.20 3.14
C HIS A 270 6.75 -3.89 4.49
N VAL A 271 6.81 -5.22 4.51
CA VAL A 271 6.73 -6.01 5.75
C VAL A 271 8.05 -6.16 6.51
N GLY A 272 9.15 -5.65 5.99
CA GLY A 272 10.43 -5.61 6.68
C GLY A 272 11.15 -6.97 6.72
N ILE A 273 11.63 -7.35 7.89
CA ILE A 273 12.39 -8.58 8.11
C ILE A 273 11.48 -9.65 8.71
N LYS A 274 11.52 -10.86 8.14
CA LYS A 274 10.77 -12.03 8.61
C LYS A 274 11.71 -13.21 8.86
N GLY A 275 11.77 -13.66 10.11
CA GLY A 275 12.60 -14.80 10.48
C GLY A 275 14.01 -14.41 10.92
N ASN A 276 14.90 -15.42 11.03
CA ASN A 276 16.25 -15.27 11.55
C ASN A 276 17.27 -16.26 10.93
N VAL A 277 16.88 -16.99 9.89
CA VAL A 277 17.73 -17.97 9.20
C VAL A 277 17.57 -17.80 7.68
N GLY A 278 18.67 -17.78 6.97
CA GLY A 278 18.72 -17.59 5.53
C GLY A 278 18.43 -16.16 5.12
N ASP A 279 17.84 -15.97 3.94
CA ASP A 279 17.34 -14.68 3.52
C ASP A 279 16.06 -14.36 4.31
N VAL A 280 16.08 -13.25 5.00
CA VAL A 280 15.00 -12.80 5.90
C VAL A 280 14.45 -11.44 5.54
N ILE A 281 15.05 -10.76 4.54
CA ILE A 281 14.64 -9.43 4.13
C ILE A 281 13.53 -9.56 3.10
N CYS A 282 12.33 -9.12 3.44
CA CYS A 282 11.25 -8.99 2.46
C CYS A 282 11.44 -7.67 1.72
N ASN A 283 12.12 -7.71 0.58
CA ASN A 283 12.51 -6.49 -0.16
C ASN A 283 11.31 -5.75 -0.77
N GLY A 284 10.20 -6.46 -1.06
CA GLY A 284 8.98 -5.85 -1.57
C GLY A 284 9.21 -5.15 -2.90
N ALA A 285 9.81 -5.85 -3.86
CA ALA A 285 10.12 -5.28 -5.16
C ALA A 285 8.87 -5.08 -6.00
N ASP A 286 8.00 -6.09 -6.06
CA ASP A 286 6.68 -5.94 -6.68
C ASP A 286 5.73 -5.23 -5.71
N ASP A 287 5.72 -5.64 -4.47
CA ASP A 287 4.89 -5.12 -3.39
C ASP A 287 5.66 -4.19 -2.42
N ASN A 288 5.69 -2.85 -2.57
CA ASN A 288 5.11 -2.07 -3.68
C ASN A 288 6.14 -1.05 -4.21
N ALA A 289 7.45 -1.46 -4.26
CA ALA A 289 8.45 -0.59 -4.90
C ALA A 289 8.11 -0.36 -6.39
N SER A 290 7.41 -1.32 -7.03
CA SER A 290 6.92 -1.19 -8.40
C SER A 290 5.90 -0.07 -8.54
N GLY A 291 4.92 0.02 -7.65
CA GLY A 291 3.90 1.08 -7.63
C GLY A 291 4.50 2.45 -7.30
N VAL A 292 5.41 2.53 -6.32
CA VAL A 292 6.14 3.78 -6.01
C VAL A 292 6.94 4.26 -7.22
N THR A 293 7.59 3.34 -7.93
CA THR A 293 8.33 3.65 -9.17
C THR A 293 7.39 4.22 -10.24
N ALA A 294 6.16 3.69 -10.33
CA ALA A 294 5.16 4.26 -11.23
C ALA A 294 4.76 5.67 -10.83
N VAL A 295 4.48 5.92 -9.55
CA VAL A 295 4.15 7.27 -9.04
C VAL A 295 5.25 8.28 -9.40
N LEU A 296 6.52 7.93 -9.19
CA LEU A 296 7.66 8.79 -9.51
C LEU A 296 7.81 9.02 -11.03
N SER A 297 7.69 7.97 -11.82
CA SER A 297 7.80 8.07 -13.29
C SER A 297 6.64 8.87 -13.91
N LEU A 298 5.44 8.75 -13.34
CA LEU A 298 4.28 9.55 -13.73
C LEU A 298 4.47 11.02 -13.34
N ALA A 299 5.05 11.29 -12.17
CA ALA A 299 5.39 12.66 -11.77
C ALA A 299 6.36 13.32 -12.78
N ASP A 300 7.42 12.60 -13.16
CA ASP A 300 8.36 13.05 -14.19
C ASP A 300 7.67 13.30 -15.54
N ALA A 301 6.74 12.39 -15.95
CA ALA A 301 6.05 12.51 -17.23
C ALA A 301 5.06 13.69 -17.27
N PHE A 302 4.29 13.90 -16.20
CA PHE A 302 3.41 15.06 -16.11
C PHE A 302 4.18 16.38 -16.01
N ALA A 303 5.32 16.39 -15.31
CA ALA A 303 6.20 17.55 -15.25
C ALA A 303 6.83 17.90 -16.62
N ALA A 304 7.08 16.89 -17.45
CA ALA A 304 7.61 17.06 -18.80
C ALA A 304 6.54 17.48 -19.85
N MET A 305 5.29 17.69 -19.45
CA MET A 305 4.25 18.17 -20.37
C MET A 305 4.51 19.65 -20.75
N PRO A 306 4.56 20.00 -22.04
CA PRO A 306 4.92 21.36 -22.47
C PRO A 306 4.03 22.48 -21.89
N ASN A 307 2.74 22.17 -21.67
CA ASN A 307 1.76 23.15 -21.15
C ASN A 307 1.23 22.73 -19.76
N GLY A 308 1.79 21.67 -19.16
CA GLY A 308 1.26 21.06 -17.95
C GLY A 308 -0.13 20.46 -18.12
N PRO A 309 -0.65 19.75 -17.12
CA PRO A 309 -2.04 19.29 -17.09
C PRO A 309 -2.99 20.47 -16.84
N LYS A 310 -4.25 20.39 -17.28
CA LYS A 310 -5.25 21.44 -16.99
C LYS A 310 -5.78 21.34 -15.56
N ARG A 311 -6.07 20.13 -15.04
CA ARG A 311 -6.34 19.88 -13.63
C ARG A 311 -5.02 19.73 -12.87
N SER A 312 -5.03 20.03 -11.59
CA SER A 312 -3.90 19.71 -10.71
C SER A 312 -3.71 18.19 -10.63
N VAL A 313 -2.47 17.73 -10.59
CA VAL A 313 -2.13 16.32 -10.37
C VAL A 313 -1.29 16.21 -9.11
N ILE A 314 -1.77 15.43 -8.15
CA ILE A 314 -1.13 15.23 -6.85
C ILE A 314 -0.58 13.80 -6.81
N PHE A 315 0.68 13.69 -6.45
CA PHE A 315 1.40 12.43 -6.31
C PHE A 315 1.63 12.15 -4.84
N MET A 316 1.29 10.93 -4.40
CA MET A 316 1.39 10.56 -2.99
C MET A 316 2.04 9.20 -2.82
N THR A 317 2.84 9.07 -1.73
CA THR A 317 3.20 7.76 -1.22
C THR A 317 2.77 7.64 0.23
N PHE A 318 2.16 6.50 0.59
CA PHE A 318 1.60 6.26 1.92
C PHE A 318 2.52 5.38 2.75
N TRP A 319 2.51 5.61 4.07
CA TRP A 319 3.10 4.74 5.07
C TRP A 319 2.06 3.80 5.65
N GLY A 320 2.46 2.62 6.12
CA GLY A 320 1.60 1.75 6.93
C GLY A 320 0.41 1.14 6.20
N GLU A 321 0.49 0.93 4.91
CA GLU A 321 -0.48 0.15 4.15
C GLU A 321 -0.55 -1.26 4.71
N GLU A 322 0.61 -1.89 4.88
CA GLU A 322 0.84 -3.23 5.43
C GLU A 322 0.38 -3.41 6.89
N LYS A 323 0.16 -2.32 7.58
CA LYS A 323 -0.38 -2.29 8.95
C LYS A 323 -1.87 -1.91 8.97
N GLY A 324 -2.53 -1.89 7.81
CA GLY A 324 -3.96 -1.65 7.64
C GLY A 324 -4.32 -0.29 7.11
N LEU A 325 -3.70 0.14 6.01
CA LEU A 325 -4.02 1.36 5.25
C LEU A 325 -3.89 2.64 6.10
N LEU A 326 -2.87 2.72 6.95
CA LEU A 326 -2.82 3.77 7.99
C LEU A 326 -2.56 5.15 7.41
N GLY A 327 -1.66 5.27 6.42
CA GLY A 327 -1.29 6.52 5.80
C GLY A 327 -2.42 7.12 4.98
N SER A 328 -3.11 6.33 4.17
CA SER A 328 -4.27 6.77 3.41
C SER A 328 -5.47 7.10 4.30
N LYS A 329 -5.73 6.31 5.37
CA LYS A 329 -6.73 6.64 6.40
C LYS A 329 -6.42 7.94 7.12
N HIS A 330 -5.14 8.18 7.44
CA HIS A 330 -4.71 9.45 8.04
C HIS A 330 -4.96 10.61 7.07
N TYR A 331 -4.59 10.45 5.79
CA TYR A 331 -4.80 11.47 4.78
C TYR A 331 -6.28 11.83 4.60
N VAL A 332 -7.16 10.86 4.40
CA VAL A 332 -8.59 11.15 4.17
C VAL A 332 -9.32 11.65 5.43
N SER A 333 -8.72 11.50 6.61
CA SER A 333 -9.21 12.08 7.87
C SER A 333 -8.67 13.49 8.10
N ASN A 334 -7.53 13.83 7.52
CA ASN A 334 -6.84 15.12 7.60
C ASN A 334 -6.35 15.56 6.22
N PRO A 335 -7.26 15.77 5.24
CA PRO A 335 -6.88 15.99 3.87
C PRO A 335 -6.22 17.37 3.68
N ILE A 336 -5.03 17.37 3.04
CA ILE A 336 -4.35 18.63 2.65
C ILE A 336 -5.02 19.26 1.42
N TRP A 337 -5.54 18.43 0.52
CA TRP A 337 -6.37 18.87 -0.60
C TRP A 337 -7.83 18.45 -0.35
N PRO A 338 -8.83 19.33 -0.58
CA PRO A 338 -10.23 19.01 -0.30
C PRO A 338 -10.69 17.76 -1.07
N LEU A 339 -11.27 16.78 -0.36
CA LEU A 339 -11.71 15.53 -0.98
C LEU A 339 -12.83 15.75 -2.01
N GLU A 340 -13.70 16.74 -1.79
CA GLU A 340 -14.75 17.14 -2.72
C GLU A 340 -14.22 17.80 -4.00
N LYS A 341 -12.95 18.17 -4.03
CA LYS A 341 -12.21 18.65 -5.19
C LYS A 341 -11.29 17.59 -5.81
N THR A 342 -11.32 16.38 -5.27
CA THR A 342 -10.58 15.25 -5.79
C THR A 342 -11.46 14.48 -6.78
N VAL A 343 -11.12 14.58 -8.06
CA VAL A 343 -11.87 13.96 -9.17
C VAL A 343 -11.74 12.45 -9.14
N ALA A 344 -10.52 11.96 -8.92
CA ALA A 344 -10.22 10.54 -8.87
C ALA A 344 -8.93 10.26 -8.08
N ASN A 345 -8.82 9.06 -7.52
CA ASN A 345 -7.57 8.48 -7.04
C ASN A 345 -7.20 7.25 -7.90
N VAL A 346 -6.05 7.32 -8.53
CA VAL A 346 -5.39 6.24 -9.28
C VAL A 346 -4.32 5.65 -8.35
N ASN A 347 -4.66 4.59 -7.63
CA ASN A 347 -3.74 3.87 -6.78
C ASN A 347 -3.02 2.78 -7.57
N ILE A 348 -1.72 2.56 -7.36
CA ILE A 348 -0.90 1.65 -8.16
C ILE A 348 -0.29 0.58 -7.26
N GLU A 349 -0.54 -0.68 -7.61
CA GLU A 349 -0.17 -1.85 -6.84
C GLU A 349 0.46 -2.92 -7.71
N MET A 350 1.63 -3.43 -7.34
CA MET A 350 2.20 -4.67 -7.89
C MET A 350 2.11 -4.76 -9.42
N ILE A 351 2.91 -3.96 -10.12
CA ILE A 351 2.90 -3.90 -11.60
C ILE A 351 4.11 -4.56 -12.27
N GLY A 352 4.95 -5.28 -11.50
CA GLY A 352 6.23 -5.79 -11.98
C GLY A 352 6.22 -7.25 -12.43
N ARG A 353 5.24 -8.05 -12.02
CA ARG A 353 5.20 -9.51 -12.28
C ARG A 353 3.94 -9.92 -13.02
N PRO A 354 3.88 -9.69 -14.35
CA PRO A 354 2.70 -10.04 -15.15
C PRO A 354 2.46 -11.56 -15.18
N GLU A 355 1.20 -11.95 -15.23
CA GLU A 355 0.84 -13.33 -15.53
C GLU A 355 1.39 -13.76 -16.90
N PRO A 356 1.61 -15.07 -17.13
CA PRO A 356 2.06 -15.57 -18.43
C PRO A 356 1.14 -15.08 -19.56
N GLY A 357 1.74 -14.44 -20.59
CA GLY A 357 1.00 -13.87 -21.72
C GLY A 357 0.28 -12.53 -21.44
N ALA A 358 0.48 -11.93 -20.26
CA ALA A 358 -0.13 -10.65 -19.90
C ALA A 358 0.82 -9.44 -20.03
N SER A 359 1.97 -9.58 -20.72
CA SER A 359 2.89 -8.45 -20.93
C SER A 359 2.19 -7.28 -21.63
N GLY A 360 2.34 -6.06 -21.08
CA GLY A 360 1.66 -4.85 -21.56
C GLY A 360 0.18 -4.78 -21.20
N LYS A 361 -0.29 -5.60 -20.26
CA LYS A 361 -1.66 -5.55 -19.74
C LYS A 361 -1.64 -5.11 -18.27
N CYS A 362 -2.68 -4.40 -17.88
CA CYS A 362 -2.93 -3.93 -16.51
C CYS A 362 -4.40 -4.18 -16.20
N TRP A 363 -4.71 -4.70 -15.04
CA TRP A 363 -6.08 -4.80 -14.56
C TRP A 363 -6.34 -3.74 -13.47
N SER A 364 -7.61 -3.44 -13.23
CA SER A 364 -7.99 -2.54 -12.16
C SER A 364 -9.14 -3.10 -11.34
N THR A 365 -9.27 -2.60 -10.12
CA THR A 365 -10.43 -2.83 -9.26
C THR A 365 -11.55 -1.82 -9.57
N GLY A 366 -12.71 -1.98 -8.93
CA GLY A 366 -13.76 -0.95 -8.92
C GLY A 366 -14.56 -0.79 -10.22
N TRP A 367 -14.55 -1.75 -11.12
CA TRP A 367 -15.32 -1.71 -12.37
C TRP A 367 -16.83 -1.55 -12.15
N ASP A 368 -17.36 -2.10 -11.07
CA ASP A 368 -18.77 -1.97 -10.71
C ASP A 368 -19.07 -0.67 -9.94
N GLU A 369 -18.05 0.09 -9.56
CA GLU A 369 -18.16 1.30 -8.74
C GLU A 369 -18.19 2.59 -9.58
N SER A 370 -17.47 2.61 -10.72
CA SER A 370 -17.38 3.77 -11.61
C SER A 370 -16.84 3.43 -13.00
N ASP A 371 -17.04 4.34 -13.95
CA ASP A 371 -16.54 4.24 -15.34
C ASP A 371 -15.05 4.61 -15.50
N MET A 372 -14.32 4.92 -14.40
CA MET A 372 -12.92 5.39 -14.47
C MET A 372 -11.99 4.42 -15.21
N SER A 373 -12.10 3.13 -14.94
CA SER A 373 -11.25 2.11 -15.59
C SER A 373 -11.49 1.99 -17.09
N GLU A 374 -12.74 2.13 -17.52
CA GLU A 374 -13.12 2.15 -18.94
C GLU A 374 -12.57 3.39 -19.64
N LEU A 375 -12.70 4.57 -19.02
CA LEU A 375 -12.16 5.82 -19.53
C LEU A 375 -10.64 5.75 -19.68
N MET A 376 -9.93 5.26 -18.65
CA MET A 376 -8.48 5.08 -18.70
C MET A 376 -8.04 4.05 -19.74
N SER A 377 -8.84 2.99 -19.97
CA SER A 377 -8.56 1.98 -21.00
C SER A 377 -8.51 2.58 -22.40
N VAL A 378 -9.27 3.61 -22.69
CA VAL A 378 -9.27 4.30 -24.00
C VAL A 378 -7.90 4.93 -24.26
N GLY A 379 -7.42 5.78 -23.33
CA GLY A 379 -6.11 6.43 -23.48
C GLY A 379 -4.94 5.43 -23.45
N ALA A 380 -4.98 4.41 -22.59
CA ALA A 380 -3.92 3.40 -22.51
C ALA A 380 -3.73 2.61 -23.82
N LYS A 381 -4.79 2.37 -24.59
CA LYS A 381 -4.72 1.71 -25.90
C LYS A 381 -3.92 2.50 -26.94
N GLU A 382 -3.85 3.83 -26.85
CA GLU A 382 -3.07 4.67 -27.77
C GLU A 382 -1.57 4.36 -27.70
N VAL A 383 -1.10 3.87 -26.56
CA VAL A 383 0.31 3.46 -26.35
C VAL A 383 0.47 1.93 -26.31
N GLY A 384 -0.57 1.18 -26.74
CA GLY A 384 -0.55 -0.28 -26.85
C GLY A 384 -0.65 -1.02 -25.52
N VAL A 385 -1.27 -0.42 -24.50
CA VAL A 385 -1.54 -1.04 -23.20
C VAL A 385 -3.02 -1.32 -23.05
N LEU A 386 -3.35 -2.51 -22.53
CA LEU A 386 -4.72 -2.92 -22.26
C LEU A 386 -5.00 -2.81 -20.76
N ILE A 387 -5.91 -1.92 -20.36
CA ILE A 387 -6.52 -1.94 -19.03
C ILE A 387 -7.81 -2.75 -19.13
N PHE A 388 -7.99 -3.73 -18.24
CA PHE A 388 -9.10 -4.69 -18.32
C PHE A 388 -9.63 -5.07 -16.92
N GLN A 389 -10.86 -5.61 -16.89
CA GLN A 389 -11.43 -6.23 -15.71
C GLN A 389 -10.92 -7.66 -15.59
N HIS A 390 -10.16 -7.95 -14.54
CA HIS A 390 -9.65 -9.29 -14.30
C HIS A 390 -10.73 -10.14 -13.60
N PRO A 391 -11.06 -11.35 -14.10
CA PRO A 391 -12.17 -12.14 -13.57
C PRO A 391 -12.02 -12.54 -12.09
N GLN A 392 -10.80 -12.63 -11.59
CA GLN A 392 -10.51 -13.01 -10.21
C GLN A 392 -10.13 -11.82 -9.31
N PHE A 393 -9.36 -10.84 -9.84
CA PHE A 393 -8.72 -9.81 -9.03
C PHE A 393 -9.44 -8.44 -9.06
N SER A 394 -10.34 -8.20 -10.00
CA SER A 394 -11.07 -6.93 -10.06
C SER A 394 -12.28 -6.83 -9.12
N GLY A 395 -12.55 -7.88 -8.34
CA GLY A 395 -13.69 -7.93 -7.43
C GLY A 395 -13.46 -7.19 -6.10
N ASP A 396 -14.53 -7.15 -5.31
CA ASP A 396 -14.66 -6.44 -4.02
C ASP A 396 -13.53 -6.69 -3.02
N MET A 397 -13.00 -7.90 -2.96
CA MET A 397 -11.97 -8.25 -1.98
C MET A 397 -10.72 -7.39 -2.15
N LEU A 398 -10.17 -7.29 -3.36
CA LEU A 398 -8.98 -6.48 -3.63
C LEU A 398 -9.31 -4.98 -3.74
N TYR A 399 -10.53 -4.62 -4.17
CA TYR A 399 -10.98 -3.23 -4.15
C TYR A 399 -10.91 -2.61 -2.74
N ARG A 400 -11.17 -3.43 -1.70
CA ARG A 400 -11.18 -3.00 -0.28
C ARG A 400 -9.86 -3.21 0.44
N SER A 401 -8.85 -3.72 -0.24
CA SER A 401 -7.61 -4.20 0.40
C SER A 401 -6.42 -3.26 0.23
N SER A 402 -6.55 -2.12 -0.46
CA SER A 402 -5.47 -1.17 -0.66
C SER A 402 -5.90 0.29 -0.46
N ASP A 403 -4.95 1.21 -0.59
CA ASP A 403 -5.05 2.64 -0.26
C ASP A 403 -6.10 3.44 -1.06
N ASN A 404 -6.63 2.89 -2.16
CA ASN A 404 -7.81 3.44 -2.84
C ASN A 404 -9.05 3.42 -1.93
N TYR A 405 -9.19 2.42 -1.07
CA TYR A 405 -10.44 2.20 -0.33
C TYR A 405 -10.80 3.28 0.68
N PRO A 406 -9.89 3.83 1.49
CA PRO A 406 -10.17 4.99 2.34
C PRO A 406 -10.72 6.21 1.57
N PHE A 407 -10.24 6.47 0.34
CA PHE A 407 -10.79 7.51 -0.53
C PHE A 407 -12.20 7.17 -1.00
N ALA A 408 -12.42 5.92 -1.43
CA ALA A 408 -13.73 5.44 -1.86
C ALA A 408 -14.76 5.55 -0.72
N GLN A 409 -14.40 5.22 0.52
CA GLN A 409 -15.25 5.39 1.69
C GLN A 409 -15.63 6.86 1.97
N LYS A 410 -14.83 7.81 1.52
CA LYS A 410 -15.12 9.26 1.60
C LYS A 410 -15.82 9.81 0.37
N GLY A 411 -16.19 8.96 -0.56
CA GLY A 411 -16.97 9.34 -1.74
C GLY A 411 -16.15 9.71 -2.97
N VAL A 412 -14.82 9.66 -2.93
CA VAL A 412 -13.95 9.86 -4.09
C VAL A 412 -13.99 8.60 -4.97
N ILE A 413 -14.00 8.78 -6.30
CA ILE A 413 -13.80 7.67 -7.23
C ILE A 413 -12.34 7.22 -7.11
N ALA A 414 -12.10 5.97 -6.70
CA ALA A 414 -10.76 5.50 -6.36
C ALA A 414 -10.60 4.02 -6.70
N HIS A 415 -9.63 3.70 -7.56
CA HIS A 415 -9.35 2.33 -8.01
C HIS A 415 -7.88 2.00 -7.83
N SER A 416 -7.57 0.73 -7.57
CA SER A 416 -6.20 0.21 -7.68
C SER A 416 -5.96 -0.40 -9.04
N PHE A 417 -4.81 -0.10 -9.63
CA PHE A 417 -4.31 -0.62 -10.90
C PHE A 417 -3.12 -1.53 -10.65
N SER A 418 -3.17 -2.75 -11.16
CA SER A 418 -2.14 -3.78 -10.96
C SER A 418 -1.92 -4.58 -12.24
N ALA A 419 -0.81 -5.30 -12.31
CA ALA A 419 -0.45 -6.05 -13.52
C ALA A 419 -0.03 -7.50 -13.23
N GLY A 420 -0.18 -7.95 -12.02
CA GLY A 420 0.21 -9.28 -11.57
C GLY A 420 -0.87 -10.02 -10.82
N SER A 421 -0.45 -11.03 -10.10
CA SER A 421 -1.25 -11.81 -9.17
C SER A 421 -0.56 -11.83 -7.80
N LEU A 422 -1.24 -12.33 -6.79
CA LEU A 422 -0.62 -12.66 -5.50
C LEU A 422 0.29 -13.89 -5.70
N HIS A 423 1.50 -13.67 -6.20
CA HIS A 423 2.48 -14.69 -6.50
C HIS A 423 3.03 -15.37 -5.23
N GLU A 424 3.76 -16.46 -5.37
CA GLU A 424 4.29 -17.26 -4.23
C GLU A 424 5.25 -16.47 -3.32
N ASP A 425 5.90 -15.43 -3.85
CA ASP A 425 6.82 -14.57 -3.10
C ASP A 425 6.10 -13.39 -2.40
N TYR A 426 4.78 -13.27 -2.52
CA TYR A 426 4.01 -12.19 -1.87
C TYR A 426 4.23 -12.18 -0.37
N HIS A 427 4.71 -11.06 0.18
CA HIS A 427 5.13 -10.89 1.57
C HIS A 427 6.22 -11.87 2.03
N MET A 428 7.08 -12.30 1.11
CA MET A 428 8.21 -13.21 1.37
C MET A 428 9.53 -12.59 0.91
N PRO A 429 10.68 -13.09 1.41
CA PRO A 429 11.99 -12.60 0.96
C PRO A 429 12.24 -12.76 -0.54
N GLY A 430 11.54 -13.67 -1.18
CA GLY A 430 11.66 -13.90 -2.62
C GLY A 430 11.05 -12.82 -3.52
N ASP A 431 10.40 -11.76 -2.98
CA ASP A 431 9.92 -10.62 -3.77
C ASP A 431 11.06 -9.64 -4.09
N GLU A 432 11.88 -10.06 -5.04
CA GLU A 432 13.16 -9.47 -5.43
C GLU A 432 13.09 -8.72 -6.76
N SER A 433 13.91 -7.66 -6.89
CA SER A 433 13.97 -6.83 -8.09
C SER A 433 14.35 -7.62 -9.34
N GLN A 434 15.19 -8.67 -9.22
CA GLN A 434 15.63 -9.53 -10.33
C GLN A 434 14.48 -10.37 -10.93
N LYS A 435 13.37 -10.53 -10.21
CA LYS A 435 12.19 -11.26 -10.68
C LYS A 435 11.20 -10.38 -11.44
N LEU A 436 11.41 -9.07 -11.47
CA LEU A 436 10.51 -8.13 -12.13
C LEU A 436 10.77 -8.05 -13.65
N ASN A 437 9.71 -7.81 -14.38
CA ASN A 437 9.77 -7.53 -15.82
C ASN A 437 9.74 -6.01 -16.06
N PHE A 438 10.90 -5.37 -16.04
CA PHE A 438 11.04 -3.91 -16.17
C PHE A 438 10.47 -3.37 -17.48
N ARG A 439 10.60 -4.12 -18.58
CA ARG A 439 9.99 -3.74 -19.86
C ARG A 439 8.46 -3.71 -19.77
N HIS A 440 7.87 -4.68 -19.10
CA HIS A 440 6.43 -4.71 -18.84
C HIS A 440 6.01 -3.54 -17.95
N MET A 441 6.72 -3.32 -16.83
CA MET A 441 6.46 -2.19 -15.92
C MET A 441 6.48 -0.86 -16.68
N THR A 442 7.54 -0.61 -17.47
CA THR A 442 7.67 0.59 -18.28
C THR A 442 6.46 0.80 -19.18
N LYS A 443 6.00 -0.27 -19.84
CA LYS A 443 4.79 -0.23 -20.68
C LYS A 443 3.54 0.08 -19.89
N VAL A 444 3.33 -0.58 -18.74
CA VAL A 444 2.16 -0.33 -17.88
C VAL A 444 2.14 1.11 -17.40
N ILE A 445 3.29 1.66 -16.95
CA ILE A 445 3.40 3.06 -16.51
C ILE A 445 3.07 4.03 -17.66
N GLN A 446 3.56 3.76 -18.88
CA GLN A 446 3.18 4.53 -20.07
C GLN A 446 1.67 4.47 -20.34
N GLY A 447 1.05 3.31 -20.16
CA GLY A 447 -0.40 3.13 -20.28
C GLY A 447 -1.20 3.88 -19.22
N LEU A 448 -0.72 3.86 -17.96
CA LEU A 448 -1.34 4.62 -16.87
C LEU A 448 -1.23 6.13 -17.09
N PHE A 449 -0.09 6.62 -17.62
CA PHE A 449 0.05 8.02 -18.03
C PHE A 449 -0.99 8.39 -19.09
N ALA A 450 -1.00 7.64 -20.21
CA ALA A 450 -1.91 7.90 -21.32
C ALA A 450 -3.39 7.79 -20.91
N GLY A 451 -3.72 6.83 -20.04
CA GLY A 451 -5.07 6.66 -19.50
C GLY A 451 -5.51 7.78 -18.56
N THR A 452 -4.58 8.34 -17.78
CA THR A 452 -4.88 9.43 -16.84
C THR A 452 -4.97 10.78 -17.55
N LEU A 453 -4.28 10.96 -18.68
CA LEU A 453 -4.14 12.23 -19.38
C LEU A 453 -5.48 12.90 -19.77
N PRO A 454 -6.49 12.21 -20.33
CA PRO A 454 -7.78 12.83 -20.64
C PRO A 454 -8.50 13.38 -19.39
N MET A 455 -8.38 12.70 -18.24
CA MET A 455 -8.91 13.20 -16.98
C MET A 455 -8.14 14.44 -16.51
N ALA A 456 -6.80 14.40 -16.60
CA ALA A 456 -5.94 15.51 -16.21
C ALA A 456 -6.17 16.75 -17.09
N ASN A 457 -6.52 16.57 -18.35
CA ASN A 457 -6.85 17.64 -19.29
C ASN A 457 -8.33 18.09 -19.24
N GLY A 458 -9.16 17.49 -18.37
CA GLY A 458 -10.57 17.87 -18.27
C GLY A 458 -11.42 17.44 -19.48
N GLU A 459 -10.91 16.57 -20.32
CA GLU A 459 -11.62 16.04 -21.49
C GLU A 459 -12.70 15.04 -21.06
N VAL A 460 -12.42 14.30 -19.99
CA VAL A 460 -13.36 13.40 -19.34
C VAL A 460 -13.35 13.60 -17.82
N THR A 461 -14.45 13.25 -17.19
CA THR A 461 -14.59 13.23 -15.72
C THR A 461 -15.30 11.93 -15.36
N PRO A 462 -14.68 11.04 -14.56
CA PRO A 462 -15.29 9.76 -14.21
C PRO A 462 -16.55 9.96 -13.38
N LYS A 463 -17.46 9.00 -13.47
CA LYS A 463 -18.76 9.00 -12.77
C LYS A 463 -18.94 7.68 -12.03
N LYS A 464 -19.61 7.73 -10.89
CA LYS A 464 -20.08 6.53 -10.19
C LYS A 464 -21.19 5.87 -10.98
N ASN A 465 -21.20 4.53 -10.96
CA ASN A 465 -22.25 3.71 -11.57
C ASN A 465 -23.54 3.74 -10.76
#